data_9fd14c04838a8db345351ea636c70a20
#
_entry.id   9fd14c04838a8db345351ea636c70a20
#
_cell.length_a   1.000
_cell.length_b   1.000
_cell.length_c   1.000
_cell.angle_alpha   90.00
_cell.angle_beta   90.00
_cell.angle_gamma   90.00
#
_symmetry.space_group_name_H-M   'P 1'
#
loop_
_entity.id
_entity.type
_entity.pdbx_description
1 polymer ?
#
loop_
_entity_poly.entity_id
_entity_poly.type
_entity_poly.pdbx_seq_one_letter_code
_entity_poly.pdbx_strand_id
1 'polypeptide(L)'
;VIEKNENQIKLVPCNHLNHSEKLLWTFVDGDLIYFVDSTYAFYEYDLNSHNKYFIADLEEEIQHRGDISSIIKQKNDYYIGFKSSGLIQLKYLPDSKVKYAIQSINIQSGIFCLMKDRFQDIIWVGADGQGIYMYFTDEFSIENVLLDVPEYRVNNPVRALFLDHEQTLWIGTKGGGILRMMDFYPDRETLPQAERILANNSALMDNSVYSFAPGRRNSLWIGTEDGLNYYSYLTRRIEEFPVIADGKKVKYVHSICETNDSTLWVVSAGEGIVKITLEASSSLPKVKSAQRFTLDGGKRNSNYFFVSYQENDSTIWFGNRGYGAYKMNTRTNQLTPCRIDDVVKNQTVNDIFAIHKNDEGYWFGTSFGLTRLYQGEYRVYNDSWYIGRKG
;
A
#
# COMPACT_ATOMS: atom_id res chain seq x y z
N VAL A 1 38.29 -13.54 7.80
CA VAL A 1 37.77 -12.52 6.87
C VAL A 1 38.18 -12.89 5.45
N ILE A 2 37.28 -12.70 4.48
CA ILE A 2 37.56 -12.93 3.06
C ILE A 2 37.85 -11.58 2.43
N GLU A 3 39.07 -11.33 2.04
CA GLU A 3 39.46 -10.17 1.23
C GLU A 3 39.37 -10.53 -0.26
N LYS A 4 38.62 -9.74 -1.02
CA LYS A 4 38.47 -9.87 -2.47
C LYS A 4 39.18 -8.70 -3.14
N ASN A 5 40.33 -8.97 -3.76
CA ASN A 5 40.95 -8.07 -4.74
C ASN A 5 40.56 -8.51 -6.13
N GLU A 6 40.65 -7.63 -7.15
CA GLU A 6 40.11 -7.79 -8.50
C GLU A 6 40.33 -9.17 -9.15
N ASN A 7 41.30 -9.96 -8.70
CA ASN A 7 41.62 -11.28 -9.27
C ASN A 7 41.94 -12.40 -8.26
N GLN A 8 41.80 -12.16 -6.95
CA GLN A 8 42.12 -13.19 -5.94
C GLN A 8 41.20 -13.07 -4.70
N ILE A 9 40.78 -14.21 -4.21
CA ILE A 9 40.11 -14.36 -2.93
C ILE A 9 41.14 -14.84 -1.91
N LYS A 10 41.39 -14.07 -0.84
CA LYS A 10 42.33 -14.43 0.22
C LYS A 10 41.61 -14.54 1.54
N LEU A 11 41.87 -15.64 2.26
CA LEU A 11 41.47 -15.78 3.65
C LEU A 11 42.49 -15.06 4.54
N VAL A 12 42.04 -14.04 5.25
CA VAL A 12 42.88 -13.27 6.18
C VAL A 12 42.41 -13.56 7.60
N PRO A 13 43.31 -13.95 8.53
CA PRO A 13 42.97 -14.10 9.93
C PRO A 13 42.48 -12.78 10.54
N CYS A 14 41.42 -12.84 11.34
CA CYS A 14 40.96 -11.70 12.09
C CYS A 14 41.82 -11.59 13.39
N ASN A 15 42.91 -10.90 13.32
CA ASN A 15 43.90 -10.83 14.43
C ASN A 15 43.44 -9.95 15.62
N HIS A 16 42.28 -9.31 15.52
CA HIS A 16 41.73 -8.41 16.54
C HIS A 16 40.79 -9.12 17.53
N LEU A 17 40.39 -10.37 17.25
CA LEU A 17 39.68 -11.22 18.21
C LEU A 17 40.75 -12.02 19.00
N ASN A 18 40.63 -11.99 20.33
CA ASN A 18 41.58 -12.74 21.20
C ASN A 18 41.51 -14.24 20.88
N HIS A 19 42.62 -14.85 20.55
CA HIS A 19 42.70 -16.28 20.20
C HIS A 19 42.32 -17.25 21.35
N SER A 20 42.09 -16.74 22.55
CA SER A 20 41.70 -17.53 23.76
C SER A 20 40.19 -17.58 23.97
N GLU A 21 39.39 -16.77 23.26
CA GLU A 21 37.93 -16.79 23.40
C GLU A 21 37.34 -17.96 22.61
N LYS A 22 36.66 -18.88 23.27
CA LYS A 22 35.91 -19.96 22.63
C LYS A 22 34.57 -19.41 22.18
N LEU A 23 34.37 -19.29 20.85
CA LEU A 23 33.11 -18.85 20.26
C LEU A 23 32.18 -20.04 20.11
N LEU A 24 30.92 -19.92 20.51
CA LEU A 24 29.88 -20.92 20.32
C LEU A 24 29.18 -20.75 18.99
N TRP A 25 28.80 -19.52 18.66
CA TRP A 25 28.12 -19.18 17.38
C TRP A 25 28.73 -17.92 16.81
N THR A 26 28.79 -17.87 15.48
CA THR A 26 29.29 -16.72 14.71
C THR A 26 28.44 -16.52 13.46
N PHE A 27 27.97 -15.30 13.25
CA PHE A 27 27.15 -14.89 12.09
C PHE A 27 27.75 -13.64 11.47
N VAL A 28 27.55 -13.47 10.16
CA VAL A 28 28.05 -12.31 9.41
C VAL A 28 26.89 -11.64 8.70
N ASP A 29 26.81 -10.31 8.82
CA ASP A 29 25.82 -9.46 8.17
C ASP A 29 26.50 -8.19 7.65
N GLY A 30 26.91 -8.21 6.37
CA GLY A 30 27.72 -7.16 5.77
C GLY A 30 29.08 -7.03 6.44
N ASP A 31 29.37 -5.86 6.97
CA ASP A 31 30.63 -5.54 7.67
C ASP A 31 30.57 -5.81 9.20
N LEU A 32 29.48 -6.42 9.67
CA LEU A 32 29.29 -6.76 11.07
C LEU A 32 29.45 -8.27 11.30
N ILE A 33 30.14 -8.65 12.35
CA ILE A 33 30.22 -10.02 12.85
C ILE A 33 29.51 -10.08 14.19
N TYR A 34 28.52 -10.95 14.30
CA TYR A 34 27.84 -11.27 15.55
C TYR A 34 28.38 -12.57 16.09
N PHE A 35 28.71 -12.62 17.36
CA PHE A 35 29.15 -13.86 17.98
C PHE A 35 28.72 -13.98 19.44
N VAL A 36 28.59 -15.21 19.87
CA VAL A 36 28.33 -15.60 21.26
C VAL A 36 29.47 -16.45 21.74
N ASP A 37 30.06 -16.08 22.87
CA ASP A 37 31.18 -16.78 23.46
C ASP A 37 30.75 -17.92 24.41
N SER A 38 31.73 -18.60 25.03
CA SER A 38 31.46 -19.72 25.92
C SER A 38 30.81 -19.33 27.26
N THR A 39 30.65 -18.05 27.52
CA THR A 39 29.93 -17.50 28.68
C THR A 39 28.52 -17.06 28.32
N TYR A 40 28.07 -17.38 27.08
CA TYR A 40 26.79 -16.98 26.49
C TYR A 40 26.65 -15.45 26.31
N ALA A 41 27.73 -14.70 26.40
CA ALA A 41 27.74 -13.27 26.11
C ALA A 41 27.70 -13.01 24.61
N PHE A 42 26.76 -12.18 24.21
CA PHE A 42 26.53 -11.78 22.81
C PHE A 42 27.27 -10.48 22.52
N TYR A 43 28.01 -10.48 21.41
CA TYR A 43 28.82 -9.35 20.96
C TYR A 43 28.57 -9.03 19.49
N GLU A 44 28.68 -7.75 19.14
CA GLU A 44 28.87 -7.23 17.78
C GLU A 44 30.32 -6.80 17.59
N TYR A 45 30.91 -7.16 16.47
CA TYR A 45 32.24 -6.70 16.05
C TYR A 45 32.09 -6.05 14.67
N ASP A 46 32.53 -4.79 14.56
CA ASP A 46 32.52 -4.02 13.32
C ASP A 46 33.88 -4.17 12.63
N LEU A 47 33.88 -4.70 11.40
CA LEU A 47 35.08 -4.94 10.59
C LEU A 47 35.77 -3.64 10.15
N ASN A 48 35.04 -2.53 10.04
CA ASN A 48 35.59 -1.26 9.60
C ASN A 48 36.28 -0.50 10.74
N SER A 49 35.60 -0.40 11.87
CA SER A 49 36.12 0.31 13.05
C SER A 49 36.99 -0.54 13.96
N HIS A 50 36.98 -1.86 13.79
CA HIS A 50 37.61 -2.87 14.64
C HIS A 50 37.17 -2.82 16.10
N ASN A 51 35.94 -2.35 16.35
CA ASN A 51 35.40 -2.26 17.71
C ASN A 51 34.53 -3.48 18.04
N LYS A 52 34.66 -3.96 19.28
CA LYS A 52 33.85 -5.01 19.88
C LYS A 52 32.89 -4.39 20.89
N TYR A 53 31.62 -4.69 20.74
CA TYR A 53 30.54 -4.18 21.58
C TYR A 53 29.84 -5.35 22.26
N PHE A 54 29.72 -5.32 23.59
CA PHE A 54 28.85 -6.21 24.32
C PHE A 54 27.42 -5.77 24.17
N ILE A 55 26.52 -6.72 23.83
CA ILE A 55 25.10 -6.45 23.53
C ILE A 55 24.21 -6.97 24.66
N ALA A 56 24.29 -8.26 24.95
CA ALA A 56 23.46 -8.90 25.96
C ALA A 56 24.09 -10.20 26.50
N ASP A 57 23.60 -10.65 27.63
CA ASP A 57 23.75 -12.03 28.11
C ASP A 57 22.55 -12.85 27.62
N LEU A 58 22.81 -13.97 26.97
CA LEU A 58 21.82 -14.87 26.39
C LEU A 58 21.73 -16.23 27.09
N GLU A 59 22.34 -16.40 28.27
CA GLU A 59 22.37 -17.68 28.95
C GLU A 59 20.97 -18.27 29.20
N GLU A 60 20.07 -17.46 29.76
CA GLU A 60 18.69 -17.86 30.03
C GLU A 60 17.92 -18.24 28.77
N GLU A 61 18.05 -17.44 27.71
CA GLU A 61 17.35 -17.67 26.43
C GLU A 61 17.86 -18.94 25.74
N ILE A 62 19.16 -19.20 25.75
CA ILE A 62 19.76 -20.38 25.16
C ILE A 62 19.35 -21.64 25.93
N GLN A 63 19.32 -21.59 27.27
CA GLN A 63 18.88 -22.72 28.10
C GLN A 63 17.41 -23.10 27.83
N HIS A 64 16.56 -22.12 27.60
CA HIS A 64 15.11 -22.36 27.34
C HIS A 64 14.79 -22.68 25.87
N ARG A 65 15.53 -22.14 24.90
CA ARG A 65 15.19 -22.17 23.47
C ARG A 65 16.15 -23.00 22.61
N GLY A 66 17.24 -23.46 23.18
CA GLY A 66 18.28 -24.24 22.50
C GLY A 66 19.24 -23.38 21.68
N ASP A 67 19.92 -24.02 20.74
CA ASP A 67 20.97 -23.42 19.92
C ASP A 67 20.47 -22.24 19.07
N ILE A 68 21.29 -21.23 18.93
CA ILE A 68 21.06 -20.13 18.00
C ILE A 68 21.21 -20.63 16.56
N SER A 69 20.26 -20.27 15.70
CA SER A 69 20.26 -20.60 14.28
C SER A 69 20.64 -19.43 13.40
N SER A 70 20.25 -18.20 13.78
CA SER A 70 20.49 -17.00 12.99
C SER A 70 20.43 -15.75 13.86
N ILE A 71 21.27 -14.76 13.55
CA ILE A 71 21.24 -13.41 14.14
C ILE A 71 21.30 -12.39 13.04
N ILE A 72 20.41 -11.40 13.08
CA ILE A 72 20.44 -10.23 12.18
C ILE A 72 20.18 -8.96 12.97
N LYS A 73 20.66 -7.83 12.46
CA LYS A 73 20.38 -6.49 12.98
C LYS A 73 19.49 -5.74 12.01
N GLN A 74 18.39 -5.19 12.51
CA GLN A 74 17.52 -4.28 11.75
C GLN A 74 17.42 -2.96 12.52
N LYS A 75 17.84 -1.86 11.92
CA LYS A 75 18.00 -0.56 12.61
C LYS A 75 18.91 -0.72 13.84
N ASN A 76 18.41 -0.49 15.04
CA ASN A 76 19.16 -0.62 16.30
C ASN A 76 18.83 -1.91 17.06
N ASP A 77 17.92 -2.74 16.56
CA ASP A 77 17.45 -3.96 17.23
C ASP A 77 18.11 -5.19 16.64
N TYR A 78 18.32 -6.21 17.48
CA TYR A 78 18.79 -7.52 17.02
C TYR A 78 17.65 -8.53 17.09
N TYR A 79 17.64 -9.44 16.12
CA TYR A 79 16.69 -10.54 16.04
C TYR A 79 17.46 -11.84 16.05
N ILE A 80 17.12 -12.74 16.98
CA ILE A 80 17.83 -13.98 17.23
C ILE A 80 16.85 -15.14 17.12
N GLY A 81 17.07 -15.99 16.14
CA GLY A 81 16.33 -17.25 15.94
C GLY A 81 16.97 -18.41 16.66
N PHE A 82 16.16 -19.30 17.23
CA PHE A 82 16.61 -20.51 17.93
C PHE A 82 16.12 -21.75 17.20
N LYS A 83 16.97 -22.81 17.15
CA LYS A 83 16.65 -24.05 16.43
C LYS A 83 15.47 -24.81 17.01
N SER A 84 15.28 -24.75 18.33
CA SER A 84 14.23 -25.52 18.99
C SER A 84 12.96 -24.73 19.23
N SER A 85 13.03 -23.43 19.50
CA SER A 85 11.84 -22.64 19.83
C SER A 85 12.03 -21.14 19.66
N GLY A 86 11.35 -20.61 18.66
CA GLY A 86 10.98 -19.19 18.56
C GLY A 86 12.06 -18.23 18.14
N LEU A 87 11.68 -16.98 18.20
CA LEU A 87 12.45 -15.79 17.85
C LEU A 87 12.41 -14.80 19.01
N ILE A 88 13.52 -14.14 19.31
CA ILE A 88 13.54 -12.99 20.21
C ILE A 88 14.00 -11.73 19.49
N GLN A 89 13.54 -10.59 19.98
CA GLN A 89 14.05 -9.26 19.64
C GLN A 89 14.79 -8.70 20.85
N LEU A 90 15.98 -8.20 20.63
CA LEU A 90 16.68 -7.32 21.57
C LEU A 90 16.36 -5.89 21.16
N LYS A 91 15.37 -5.30 21.79
CA LYS A 91 14.90 -3.93 21.50
C LYS A 91 15.84 -2.92 22.13
N TYR A 92 16.36 -2.00 21.32
CA TYR A 92 17.25 -0.94 21.80
C TYR A 92 16.50 0.11 22.64
N LEU A 93 17.04 0.44 23.81
CA LEU A 93 16.50 1.41 24.75
C LEU A 93 17.51 2.55 24.97
N PRO A 94 17.44 3.66 24.21
CA PRO A 94 18.45 4.71 24.23
C PRO A 94 18.62 5.38 25.59
N ASP A 95 17.53 5.56 26.34
CA ASP A 95 17.46 6.29 27.61
C ASP A 95 17.60 5.39 28.86
N SER A 96 17.80 4.08 28.67
CA SER A 96 17.91 3.11 29.75
C SER A 96 19.38 2.79 30.12
N LYS A 97 19.60 2.40 31.38
CA LYS A 97 20.89 1.82 31.81
C LYS A 97 21.15 0.47 31.15
N VAL A 98 20.11 -0.32 30.97
CA VAL A 98 20.14 -1.55 30.17
C VAL A 98 19.80 -1.17 28.73
N LYS A 99 20.81 -1.30 27.85
CA LYS A 99 20.67 -0.82 26.46
C LYS A 99 19.71 -1.65 25.60
N TYR A 100 19.45 -2.90 25.96
CA TYR A 100 18.57 -3.78 25.21
C TYR A 100 17.59 -4.50 26.14
N ALA A 101 16.32 -4.50 25.77
CA ALA A 101 15.29 -5.32 26.41
C ALA A 101 15.00 -6.56 25.54
N ILE A 102 14.90 -7.72 26.17
CA ILE A 102 14.55 -8.97 25.49
C ILE A 102 13.04 -9.05 25.37
N GLN A 103 12.56 -9.23 24.14
CA GLN A 103 11.15 -9.41 23.83
C GLN A 103 10.96 -10.70 23.01
N SER A 104 10.09 -11.60 23.48
CA SER A 104 9.75 -12.82 22.74
C SER A 104 8.78 -12.52 21.61
N ILE A 105 9.06 -13.05 20.42
CA ILE A 105 8.16 -13.06 19.29
C ILE A 105 7.51 -14.44 19.23
N ASN A 106 6.17 -14.49 19.26
CA ASN A 106 5.42 -15.72 19.40
C ASN A 106 5.43 -16.54 18.09
N ILE A 107 6.47 -17.34 17.88
CA ILE A 107 6.54 -18.37 16.85
C ILE A 107 6.82 -19.69 17.57
N GLN A 108 5.85 -20.62 17.51
CA GLN A 108 5.91 -21.90 18.23
C GLN A 108 6.66 -22.98 17.42
N SER A 109 7.78 -22.62 16.83
CA SER A 109 8.59 -23.51 16.00
C SER A 109 10.04 -23.10 16.05
N GLY A 110 10.94 -24.03 15.75
CA GLY A 110 12.35 -23.71 15.52
C GLY A 110 12.53 -22.78 14.32
N ILE A 111 13.54 -21.94 14.38
CA ILE A 111 13.87 -21.01 13.30
C ILE A 111 15.11 -21.52 12.57
N PHE A 112 15.05 -21.64 11.25
CA PHE A 112 16.18 -22.03 10.43
C PHE A 112 16.99 -20.85 9.93
N CYS A 113 16.32 -19.78 9.54
CA CYS A 113 16.99 -18.61 8.98
C CYS A 113 16.18 -17.32 9.19
N LEU A 114 16.90 -16.21 9.21
CA LEU A 114 16.37 -14.86 9.20
C LEU A 114 16.97 -14.12 8.01
N MET A 115 16.17 -13.28 7.35
CA MET A 115 16.61 -12.46 6.23
C MET A 115 15.94 -11.09 6.29
N LYS A 116 16.72 -10.03 6.13
CA LYS A 116 16.18 -8.67 5.98
C LYS A 116 15.60 -8.49 4.58
N ASP A 117 14.42 -7.88 4.49
CA ASP A 117 13.93 -7.41 3.21
C ASP A 117 14.80 -6.26 2.69
N ARG A 118 14.96 -6.15 1.38
CA ARG A 118 15.81 -5.13 0.77
C ARG A 118 15.14 -3.77 0.64
N PHE A 119 13.82 -3.73 0.68
CA PHE A 119 13.02 -2.57 0.32
C PHE A 119 12.09 -2.11 1.45
N GLN A 120 11.83 -2.98 2.41
CA GLN A 120 10.86 -2.76 3.49
C GLN A 120 11.47 -3.15 4.84
N ASP A 121 10.95 -2.57 5.92
CA ASP A 121 11.34 -2.93 7.28
C ASP A 121 10.67 -4.26 7.71
N ILE A 122 10.95 -5.31 6.95
CA ILE A 122 10.44 -6.67 7.16
C ILE A 122 11.61 -7.60 7.41
N ILE A 123 11.41 -8.50 8.38
CA ILE A 123 12.26 -9.66 8.59
C ILE A 123 11.51 -10.90 8.14
N TRP A 124 12.08 -11.59 7.18
CA TRP A 124 11.62 -12.90 6.74
C TRP A 124 12.16 -13.97 7.68
N VAL A 125 11.26 -14.81 8.20
CA VAL A 125 11.58 -15.84 9.19
C VAL A 125 11.24 -17.21 8.61
N GLY A 126 12.24 -18.02 8.32
CA GLY A 126 12.05 -19.41 7.91
C GLY A 126 11.94 -20.31 9.13
N ALA A 127 10.78 -20.95 9.33
CA ALA A 127 10.46 -21.78 10.48
C ALA A 127 10.46 -23.27 10.15
N ASP A 128 10.74 -24.12 11.14
CA ASP A 128 10.77 -25.57 10.99
C ASP A 128 9.35 -26.13 10.85
N GLY A 129 9.04 -26.64 9.66
CA GLY A 129 7.75 -27.27 9.37
C GLY A 129 6.53 -26.36 9.34
N GLN A 130 6.69 -25.05 9.59
CA GLN A 130 5.60 -24.06 9.60
C GLN A 130 5.71 -23.01 8.49
N GLY A 131 6.64 -23.18 7.56
CA GLY A 131 6.80 -22.31 6.41
C GLY A 131 7.55 -21.03 6.71
N ILE A 132 7.10 -19.92 6.14
CA ILE A 132 7.78 -18.62 6.20
C ILE A 132 6.84 -17.61 6.86
N TYR A 133 7.37 -16.86 7.83
CA TYR A 133 6.69 -15.73 8.45
C TYR A 133 7.32 -14.42 7.98
N MET A 134 6.50 -13.38 7.89
CA MET A 134 6.95 -11.99 7.76
C MET A 134 6.78 -11.31 9.11
N TYR A 135 7.87 -10.79 9.67
CA TYR A 135 7.83 -9.97 10.87
C TYR A 135 8.05 -8.52 10.49
N PHE A 136 7.08 -7.67 10.78
CA PHE A 136 7.16 -6.24 10.56
C PHE A 136 7.83 -5.59 11.77
N THR A 137 8.94 -4.90 11.55
CA THR A 137 9.72 -4.27 12.62
C THR A 137 9.20 -2.91 13.04
N ASP A 138 8.41 -2.26 12.19
CA ASP A 138 7.65 -1.07 12.56
C ASP A 138 6.30 -1.51 13.15
N GLU A 139 5.81 -0.74 14.12
CA GLU A 139 4.49 -0.92 14.72
C GLU A 139 3.37 -0.64 13.70
N PHE A 140 3.27 -1.41 12.65
CA PHE A 140 2.05 -1.49 11.87
C PHE A 140 1.06 -2.38 12.64
N SER A 141 0.41 -1.79 13.62
CA SER A 141 -0.81 -2.39 14.13
C SER A 141 -1.88 -2.24 13.06
N ILE A 142 -2.36 -3.35 12.51
CA ILE A 142 -3.66 -3.33 11.82
C ILE A 142 -4.69 -3.24 12.92
N GLU A 143 -5.10 -2.03 13.24
CA GLU A 143 -6.18 -1.81 14.19
C GLU A 143 -7.51 -1.89 13.46
N ASN A 144 -8.42 -2.66 14.03
CA ASN A 144 -9.82 -2.65 13.62
C ASN A 144 -10.46 -1.39 14.18
N VAL A 145 -10.28 -0.28 13.50
CA VAL A 145 -10.93 0.98 13.84
C VAL A 145 -12.43 0.75 13.64
N LEU A 146 -13.28 0.90 14.66
CA LEU A 146 -14.73 1.02 14.52
C LEU A 146 -15.62 -0.23 14.77
N LEU A 147 -15.09 -1.36 15.24
CA LEU A 147 -15.95 -2.54 15.47
C LEU A 147 -16.84 -2.45 16.70
N ASP A 148 -16.41 -1.73 17.75
CA ASP A 148 -17.07 -1.75 19.06
C ASP A 148 -18.05 -0.60 19.31
N VAL A 149 -18.11 0.39 18.41
CA VAL A 149 -19.00 1.55 18.54
C VAL A 149 -20.11 1.47 17.49
N PRO A 150 -21.40 1.31 17.89
CA PRO A 150 -22.51 1.11 16.95
C PRO A 150 -22.65 2.21 15.89
N GLU A 151 -22.36 3.45 16.25
CA GLU A 151 -22.42 4.62 15.37
C GLU A 151 -21.41 4.55 14.21
N TYR A 152 -20.26 3.90 14.43
CA TYR A 152 -19.19 3.74 13.44
C TYR A 152 -19.29 2.43 12.67
N ARG A 153 -20.18 1.53 13.04
CA ARG A 153 -20.27 0.21 12.43
C ARG A 153 -20.61 0.30 10.94
N VAL A 154 -19.70 -0.18 10.09
CA VAL A 154 -19.89 -0.29 8.65
C VAL A 154 -20.15 -1.75 8.29
N ASN A 155 -21.43 -2.10 8.07
CA ASN A 155 -21.83 -3.48 7.72
C ASN A 155 -21.81 -3.71 6.19
N ASN A 156 -21.72 -2.66 5.39
CA ASN A 156 -21.73 -2.72 3.93
C ASN A 156 -20.29 -2.70 3.40
N PRO A 157 -20.01 -3.33 2.24
CA PRO A 157 -18.68 -3.28 1.63
C PRO A 157 -18.22 -1.84 1.40
N VAL A 158 -17.08 -1.47 1.96
CA VAL A 158 -16.43 -0.18 1.71
C VAL A 158 -15.88 -0.16 0.29
N ARG A 159 -16.18 0.91 -0.45
CA ARG A 159 -15.78 1.11 -1.85
C ARG A 159 -14.87 2.30 -2.06
N ALA A 160 -14.98 3.31 -1.22
CA ALA A 160 -14.18 4.53 -1.31
C ALA A 160 -13.80 5.05 0.06
N LEU A 161 -12.58 5.55 0.14
CA LEU A 161 -12.04 6.25 1.32
C LEU A 161 -11.44 7.57 0.84
N PHE A 162 -11.68 8.64 1.59
CA PHE A 162 -11.08 9.94 1.31
C PHE A 162 -10.91 10.72 2.61
N LEU A 163 -9.70 11.18 2.87
CA LEU A 163 -9.40 12.11 3.96
C LEU A 163 -9.29 13.51 3.35
N ASP A 164 -10.15 14.42 3.77
CA ASP A 164 -10.16 15.77 3.23
C ASP A 164 -9.21 16.73 4.00
N HIS A 165 -9.09 17.96 3.50
CA HIS A 165 -8.23 18.99 4.07
C HIS A 165 -8.71 19.50 5.45
N GLU A 166 -9.94 19.20 5.85
CA GLU A 166 -10.48 19.50 7.17
C GLU A 166 -10.34 18.34 8.16
N GLN A 167 -9.51 17.33 7.83
CA GLN A 167 -9.35 16.10 8.62
C GLN A 167 -10.67 15.34 8.82
N THR A 168 -11.53 15.37 7.81
CA THR A 168 -12.74 14.56 7.77
C THR A 168 -12.49 13.31 6.93
N LEU A 169 -12.68 12.14 7.53
CA LEU A 169 -12.64 10.86 6.82
C LEU A 169 -14.02 10.54 6.26
N TRP A 170 -14.08 10.39 4.93
CA TRP A 170 -15.26 10.00 4.19
C TRP A 170 -15.14 8.52 3.80
N ILE A 171 -16.14 7.72 4.19
CA ILE A 171 -16.19 6.28 3.93
C ILE A 171 -17.42 6.01 3.08
N GLY A 172 -17.21 5.71 1.80
CA GLY A 172 -18.26 5.35 0.84
C GLY A 172 -18.49 3.84 0.82
N THR A 173 -19.75 3.43 0.88
CA THR A 173 -20.12 2.02 0.95
C THR A 173 -21.05 1.62 -0.19
N LYS A 174 -21.15 0.33 -0.47
CA LYS A 174 -22.14 -0.22 -1.39
C LYS A 174 -23.46 -0.47 -0.66
N GLY A 175 -24.44 0.43 -0.85
CA GLY A 175 -25.78 0.32 -0.29
C GLY A 175 -25.97 0.86 1.12
N GLY A 176 -24.88 1.28 1.81
CA GLY A 176 -24.94 1.84 3.18
C GLY A 176 -24.67 3.34 3.26
N GLY A 177 -24.64 4.05 2.13
CA GLY A 177 -24.37 5.48 2.05
C GLY A 177 -22.93 5.84 2.40
N ILE A 178 -22.77 6.98 3.06
CA ILE A 178 -21.51 7.53 3.51
C ILE A 178 -21.48 7.55 5.05
N LEU A 179 -20.38 7.08 5.63
CA LEU A 179 -20.01 7.42 6.99
C LEU A 179 -18.97 8.55 6.93
N ARG A 180 -19.28 9.69 7.53
CA ARG A 180 -18.41 10.86 7.64
C ARG A 180 -17.91 10.99 9.07
N MET A 181 -16.60 11.01 9.27
CA MET A 181 -15.97 11.12 10.58
C MET A 181 -15.15 12.42 10.61
N MET A 182 -15.61 13.37 11.42
CA MET A 182 -14.99 14.69 11.56
C MET A 182 -13.87 14.63 12.60
N ASP A 183 -12.84 15.48 12.43
CA ASP A 183 -11.66 15.51 13.29
C ASP A 183 -10.96 14.14 13.42
N PHE A 184 -10.86 13.42 12.30
CA PHE A 184 -10.23 12.11 12.25
C PHE A 184 -8.71 12.21 12.30
N TYR A 185 -8.13 11.67 13.36
CA TYR A 185 -6.69 11.53 13.53
C TYR A 185 -6.40 10.10 14.02
N PRO A 186 -5.62 9.30 13.27
CA PRO A 186 -5.38 7.89 13.62
C PRO A 186 -4.80 7.68 15.03
N ASP A 187 -3.98 8.62 15.51
CA ASP A 187 -3.24 8.50 16.77
C ASP A 187 -3.97 9.11 17.98
N ARG A 188 -5.22 9.56 17.83
CA ARG A 188 -6.00 10.13 18.94
C ARG A 188 -6.75 9.05 19.70
N GLU A 189 -6.67 9.11 21.03
CA GLU A 189 -7.47 8.28 21.94
C GLU A 189 -8.98 8.62 21.93
N THR A 190 -9.35 9.84 21.47
CA THR A 190 -10.74 10.28 21.42
C THR A 190 -11.40 9.91 20.10
N LEU A 191 -12.56 9.26 20.17
CA LEU A 191 -13.35 8.92 19.00
C LEU A 191 -13.82 10.18 18.26
N PRO A 192 -13.69 10.26 16.91
CA PRO A 192 -14.17 11.37 16.12
C PRO A 192 -15.70 11.45 16.12
N GLN A 193 -16.26 12.63 15.88
CA GLN A 193 -17.70 12.75 15.66
C GLN A 193 -18.08 12.11 14.33
N ALA A 194 -19.07 11.20 14.34
CA ALA A 194 -19.53 10.50 13.15
C ALA A 194 -20.94 10.90 12.72
N GLU A 195 -21.15 10.95 11.41
CA GLU A 195 -22.45 11.19 10.79
C GLU A 195 -22.67 10.19 9.65
N ARG A 196 -23.87 9.60 9.61
CA ARG A 196 -24.27 8.72 8.51
C ARG A 196 -25.18 9.46 7.53
N ILE A 197 -24.74 9.52 6.29
CA ILE A 197 -25.41 10.22 5.19
C ILE A 197 -25.99 9.18 4.24
N LEU A 198 -27.31 9.26 4.04
CA LEU A 198 -28.09 8.35 3.22
C LEU A 198 -28.95 9.14 2.22
N ALA A 199 -29.43 8.50 1.16
CA ALA A 199 -30.31 9.10 0.19
C ALA A 199 -31.68 9.52 0.79
N ASN A 200 -32.09 8.94 1.91
CA ASN A 200 -33.33 9.31 2.61
C ASN A 200 -33.18 10.44 3.63
N ASN A 201 -31.96 10.85 3.99
CA ASN A 201 -31.73 11.93 4.93
C ASN A 201 -30.89 13.09 4.35
N SER A 202 -30.53 13.01 3.08
CA SER A 202 -29.70 14.00 2.37
C SER A 202 -30.05 14.07 0.88
N ALA A 203 -29.38 14.94 0.14
CA ALA A 203 -29.45 14.98 -1.33
C ALA A 203 -28.52 13.96 -2.02
N LEU A 204 -28.07 12.92 -1.32
CA LEU A 204 -27.29 11.85 -1.92
C LEU A 204 -28.17 11.07 -2.91
N MET A 205 -27.73 10.93 -4.16
CA MET A 205 -28.54 10.32 -5.23
C MET A 205 -28.72 8.82 -5.07
N ASP A 206 -27.74 8.12 -4.45
CA ASP A 206 -27.81 6.68 -4.19
C ASP A 206 -26.94 6.29 -2.99
N ASN A 207 -27.34 5.25 -2.24
CA ASN A 207 -26.60 4.73 -1.11
C ASN A 207 -25.36 3.88 -1.49
N SER A 208 -25.17 3.57 -2.77
CA SER A 208 -23.97 2.92 -3.28
C SER A 208 -22.97 3.98 -3.74
N VAL A 209 -21.99 4.27 -2.89
CA VAL A 209 -20.96 5.28 -3.15
C VAL A 209 -19.65 4.62 -3.53
N TYR A 210 -19.15 4.92 -4.72
CA TYR A 210 -18.00 4.24 -5.33
C TYR A 210 -16.74 5.07 -5.38
N SER A 211 -16.82 6.40 -5.31
CA SER A 211 -15.64 7.27 -5.42
C SER A 211 -15.82 8.62 -4.75
N PHE A 212 -14.69 9.15 -4.29
CA PHE A 212 -14.53 10.55 -3.89
C PHE A 212 -13.38 11.18 -4.66
N ALA A 213 -13.49 12.47 -4.95
CA ALA A 213 -12.40 13.23 -5.54
C ALA A 213 -12.43 14.70 -5.07
N PRO A 214 -11.26 15.33 -4.81
CA PRO A 214 -11.22 16.74 -4.45
C PRO A 214 -11.71 17.61 -5.60
N GLY A 215 -12.58 18.54 -5.30
CA GLY A 215 -13.08 19.54 -6.24
C GLY A 215 -12.36 20.88 -6.08
N ARG A 216 -12.14 21.59 -7.16
CA ARG A 216 -11.40 22.87 -7.17
C ARG A 216 -12.19 24.06 -6.64
N ARG A 217 -13.52 23.97 -6.59
CA ARG A 217 -14.44 25.04 -6.15
C ARG A 217 -14.88 24.86 -4.70
N ASN A 218 -13.94 24.56 -3.82
CA ASN A 218 -14.23 24.30 -2.42
C ASN A 218 -15.31 23.22 -2.25
N SER A 219 -15.13 22.11 -2.98
CA SER A 219 -16.07 21.00 -3.04
C SER A 219 -15.35 19.66 -2.96
N LEU A 220 -16.10 18.61 -2.61
CA LEU A 220 -15.72 17.21 -2.72
C LEU A 220 -16.69 16.52 -3.68
N TRP A 221 -16.20 15.96 -4.75
CA TRP A 221 -17.00 15.16 -5.67
C TRP A 221 -17.29 13.79 -5.09
N ILE A 222 -18.53 13.31 -5.33
CA ILE A 222 -19.02 12.05 -4.81
C ILE A 222 -19.62 11.26 -5.99
N GLY A 223 -19.07 10.10 -6.30
CA GLY A 223 -19.57 9.21 -7.33
C GLY A 223 -20.44 8.11 -6.74
N THR A 224 -21.65 8.00 -7.25
CA THR A 224 -22.65 7.02 -6.82
C THR A 224 -23.11 6.09 -7.96
N GLU A 225 -23.92 5.10 -7.63
CA GLU A 225 -24.55 4.23 -8.62
C GLU A 225 -25.49 5.00 -9.54
N ASP A 226 -26.26 5.97 -9.02
CA ASP A 226 -27.21 6.74 -9.80
C ASP A 226 -26.68 8.08 -10.33
N GLY A 227 -25.39 8.39 -10.14
CA GLY A 227 -24.76 9.56 -10.74
C GLY A 227 -23.76 10.27 -9.85
N LEU A 228 -23.71 11.58 -9.99
CA LEU A 228 -22.76 12.46 -9.29
C LEU A 228 -23.47 13.32 -8.26
N ASN A 229 -22.83 13.45 -7.12
CA ASN A 229 -23.07 14.48 -6.13
C ASN A 229 -21.81 15.31 -5.91
N TYR A 230 -21.94 16.43 -5.24
CA TYR A 230 -20.81 17.11 -4.60
C TYR A 230 -21.19 17.59 -3.20
N TYR A 231 -20.21 17.56 -2.31
CA TYR A 231 -20.31 18.24 -1.03
C TYR A 231 -19.69 19.62 -1.15
N SER A 232 -20.42 20.65 -0.76
CA SER A 232 -19.92 22.03 -0.74
C SER A 232 -19.41 22.37 0.68
N TYR A 233 -18.10 22.68 0.79
CA TYR A 233 -17.53 23.15 2.06
C TYR A 233 -18.05 24.52 2.49
N LEU A 234 -18.64 25.31 1.55
CA LEU A 234 -19.26 26.58 1.88
C LEU A 234 -20.62 26.43 2.55
N THR A 235 -21.47 25.56 2.00
CA THR A 235 -22.85 25.37 2.50
C THR A 235 -22.94 24.22 3.50
N ARG A 236 -21.90 23.39 3.62
CA ARG A 236 -21.86 22.18 4.45
C ARG A 236 -22.92 21.15 4.07
N ARG A 237 -23.29 21.11 2.78
CA ARG A 237 -24.35 20.23 2.26
C ARG A 237 -23.86 19.41 1.08
N ILE A 238 -24.47 18.24 0.95
CA ILE A 238 -24.40 17.46 -0.28
C ILE A 238 -25.46 17.98 -1.24
N GLU A 239 -25.09 18.15 -2.49
CA GLU A 239 -25.94 18.62 -3.57
C GLU A 239 -25.96 17.58 -4.69
N GLU A 240 -27.11 17.42 -5.34
CA GLU A 240 -27.23 16.61 -6.55
C GLU A 240 -26.51 17.29 -7.72
N PHE A 241 -25.86 16.48 -8.55
CA PHE A 241 -25.22 16.93 -9.76
C PHE A 241 -25.60 16.04 -10.95
N PRO A 242 -26.85 16.15 -11.43
CA PRO A 242 -27.32 15.31 -12.51
C PRO A 242 -26.61 15.67 -13.84
N VAL A 243 -26.07 14.66 -14.51
CA VAL A 243 -25.37 14.81 -15.79
C VAL A 243 -26.05 13.94 -16.85
N ILE A 244 -26.34 14.54 -17.99
CA ILE A 244 -26.81 13.85 -19.19
C ILE A 244 -25.73 14.01 -20.26
N ALA A 245 -25.19 12.90 -20.75
CA ALA A 245 -24.22 12.86 -21.83
C ALA A 245 -24.78 12.00 -22.97
N ASP A 246 -24.85 12.59 -24.18
CA ASP A 246 -25.40 11.95 -25.38
C ASP A 246 -26.82 11.38 -25.15
N GLY A 247 -27.66 12.14 -24.45
CA GLY A 247 -29.08 11.78 -24.19
C GLY A 247 -29.26 10.73 -23.07
N LYS A 248 -28.18 10.29 -22.38
CA LYS A 248 -28.25 9.30 -21.30
C LYS A 248 -27.71 9.88 -19.99
N LYS A 249 -28.41 9.59 -18.88
CA LYS A 249 -27.94 9.91 -17.55
C LYS A 249 -26.62 9.18 -17.27
N VAL A 250 -25.67 9.87 -16.65
CA VAL A 250 -24.42 9.28 -16.19
C VAL A 250 -24.68 8.53 -14.91
N LYS A 251 -24.28 7.24 -14.84
CA LYS A 251 -24.48 6.34 -13.72
C LYS A 251 -23.21 5.54 -13.42
N TYR A 252 -23.20 4.78 -12.32
CA TYR A 252 -22.09 3.89 -11.93
C TYR A 252 -20.73 4.59 -11.91
N VAL A 253 -20.64 5.69 -11.18
CA VAL A 253 -19.46 6.58 -11.17
C VAL A 253 -18.37 6.01 -10.27
N HIS A 254 -17.41 5.31 -10.87
CA HIS A 254 -16.35 4.62 -10.15
C HIS A 254 -15.09 5.45 -9.93
N SER A 255 -14.86 6.49 -10.74
CA SER A 255 -13.74 7.40 -10.55
C SER A 255 -14.05 8.77 -11.12
N ILE A 256 -13.48 9.80 -10.51
CA ILE A 256 -13.70 11.20 -10.85
C ILE A 256 -12.34 11.90 -10.84
N CYS A 257 -12.09 12.77 -11.82
CA CYS A 257 -10.88 13.56 -11.92
C CYS A 257 -11.22 14.97 -12.43
N GLU A 258 -11.00 15.99 -11.62
CA GLU A 258 -11.13 17.40 -12.04
C GLU A 258 -9.76 17.93 -12.47
N THR A 259 -9.57 18.15 -13.78
CA THR A 259 -8.28 18.59 -14.34
C THR A 259 -8.04 20.08 -14.23
N ASN A 260 -9.08 20.88 -14.29
CA ASN A 260 -9.06 22.34 -14.13
C ASN A 260 -10.45 22.82 -13.69
N ASP A 261 -10.60 24.11 -13.43
CA ASP A 261 -11.84 24.72 -12.89
C ASP A 261 -13.09 24.54 -13.78
N SER A 262 -12.93 24.03 -14.99
CA SER A 262 -14.01 23.90 -15.95
C SER A 262 -14.10 22.52 -16.60
N THR A 263 -13.28 21.54 -16.21
CA THR A 263 -13.33 20.20 -16.81
C THR A 263 -13.27 19.10 -15.78
N LEU A 264 -14.30 18.26 -15.76
CA LEU A 264 -14.41 17.08 -14.92
C LEU A 264 -14.47 15.83 -15.81
N TRP A 265 -13.64 14.85 -15.51
CA TRP A 265 -13.63 13.54 -16.16
C TRP A 265 -14.22 12.51 -15.21
N VAL A 266 -15.17 11.74 -15.70
CA VAL A 266 -15.90 10.74 -14.95
C VAL A 266 -15.79 9.39 -15.62
N VAL A 267 -15.52 8.38 -14.84
CA VAL A 267 -15.40 7.00 -15.27
C VAL A 267 -16.62 6.22 -14.82
N SER A 268 -17.30 5.63 -15.78
CA SER A 268 -18.59 4.97 -15.57
C SER A 268 -18.53 3.50 -15.99
N ALA A 269 -18.85 2.60 -15.04
CA ALA A 269 -18.78 1.17 -15.30
C ALA A 269 -19.87 0.73 -16.27
N GLY A 270 -19.46 0.24 -17.44
CA GLY A 270 -20.33 -0.20 -18.53
C GLY A 270 -20.85 0.91 -19.42
N GLU A 271 -20.51 2.19 -19.16
CA GLU A 271 -20.98 3.34 -19.94
C GLU A 271 -19.84 4.19 -20.53
N GLY A 272 -18.60 3.87 -20.23
CA GLY A 272 -17.42 4.55 -20.77
C GLY A 272 -16.89 5.68 -19.90
N ILE A 273 -16.28 6.67 -20.56
CA ILE A 273 -15.68 7.85 -19.94
C ILE A 273 -16.53 9.06 -20.32
N VAL A 274 -16.81 9.95 -19.38
CA VAL A 274 -17.58 11.18 -19.64
C VAL A 274 -16.71 12.40 -19.31
N LYS A 275 -16.55 13.29 -20.29
CA LYS A 275 -15.99 14.64 -20.12
C LYS A 275 -17.13 15.59 -19.84
N ILE A 276 -17.09 16.28 -18.71
CA ILE A 276 -18.09 17.29 -18.33
C ILE A 276 -17.38 18.64 -18.34
N THR A 277 -17.88 19.57 -19.13
CA THR A 277 -17.44 20.96 -19.08
C THR A 277 -18.34 21.74 -18.14
N LEU A 278 -17.74 22.42 -17.18
CA LEU A 278 -18.43 23.23 -16.19
C LEU A 278 -18.52 24.70 -16.64
N GLU A 279 -19.52 25.44 -16.15
CA GLU A 279 -19.63 26.88 -16.35
C GLU A 279 -18.54 27.60 -15.54
N ALA A 280 -17.70 28.39 -16.20
CA ALA A 280 -16.54 29.05 -15.56
C ALA A 280 -16.94 30.14 -14.54
N SER A 281 -18.07 30.82 -14.75
CA SER A 281 -18.50 31.97 -13.92
C SER A 281 -19.35 31.60 -12.70
N SER A 282 -19.68 30.33 -12.52
CA SER A 282 -20.54 29.90 -11.41
C SER A 282 -19.72 29.61 -10.15
N SER A 283 -20.14 30.12 -8.99
CA SER A 283 -19.54 29.80 -7.69
C SER A 283 -19.75 28.35 -7.26
N LEU A 284 -20.83 27.74 -7.73
CA LEU A 284 -21.14 26.33 -7.56
C LEU A 284 -20.96 25.58 -8.89
N PRO A 285 -20.60 24.31 -8.89
CA PRO A 285 -20.48 23.53 -10.11
C PRO A 285 -21.78 23.51 -10.90
N LYS A 286 -21.72 23.82 -12.20
CA LYS A 286 -22.85 23.68 -13.13
C LYS A 286 -22.37 23.11 -14.43
N VAL A 287 -23.16 22.20 -15.01
CA VAL A 287 -22.88 21.55 -16.29
C VAL A 287 -23.12 22.54 -17.42
N LYS A 288 -22.09 22.81 -18.22
CA LYS A 288 -22.20 23.54 -19.50
C LYS A 288 -22.45 22.54 -20.65
N SER A 289 -21.69 21.45 -20.69
CA SER A 289 -21.85 20.39 -21.68
C SER A 289 -21.24 19.08 -21.14
N ALA A 290 -21.69 17.96 -21.67
CA ALA A 290 -21.12 16.66 -21.39
C ALA A 290 -21.00 15.82 -22.66
N GLN A 291 -19.89 15.10 -22.80
CA GLN A 291 -19.56 14.24 -23.93
C GLN A 291 -19.10 12.88 -23.42
N ARG A 292 -19.57 11.80 -24.04
CA ARG A 292 -19.20 10.43 -23.69
C ARG A 292 -18.19 9.87 -24.69
N PHE A 293 -17.21 9.14 -24.17
CA PHE A 293 -16.23 8.39 -24.95
C PHE A 293 -16.42 6.90 -24.66
N THR A 294 -16.62 6.12 -25.72
CA THR A 294 -16.85 4.68 -25.64
C THR A 294 -15.93 3.93 -26.58
N LEU A 295 -15.64 2.69 -26.23
CA LEU A 295 -14.93 1.74 -27.09
C LEU A 295 -15.97 0.97 -27.94
N ASP A 296 -15.54 0.45 -29.10
CA ASP A 296 -16.31 -0.46 -29.98
C ASP A 296 -17.74 -0.02 -30.26
N GLY A 297 -17.95 1.29 -30.50
CA GLY A 297 -19.26 1.83 -30.79
C GLY A 297 -20.26 1.76 -29.63
N GLY A 298 -19.76 1.71 -28.37
CA GLY A 298 -20.62 1.73 -27.19
C GLY A 298 -21.10 0.35 -26.72
N LYS A 299 -20.49 -0.73 -27.18
CA LYS A 299 -20.78 -2.06 -26.64
C LYS A 299 -20.48 -2.11 -25.15
N ARG A 300 -21.49 -2.57 -24.36
CA ARG A 300 -21.37 -2.50 -22.88
C ARG A 300 -20.15 -3.23 -22.34
N ASN A 301 -19.83 -4.41 -22.87
CA ASN A 301 -18.73 -5.24 -22.37
C ASN A 301 -17.34 -4.62 -22.51
N SER A 302 -17.13 -3.68 -23.44
CA SER A 302 -15.87 -2.97 -23.64
C SER A 302 -15.75 -1.66 -22.84
N ASN A 303 -16.82 -1.22 -22.17
CA ASN A 303 -16.90 0.10 -21.55
C ASN A 303 -16.93 0.08 -20.02
N TYR A 304 -16.40 -0.99 -19.40
CA TYR A 304 -16.23 -1.07 -17.94
C TYR A 304 -14.94 -0.41 -17.50
N PHE A 305 -14.98 0.90 -17.31
CA PHE A 305 -13.90 1.66 -16.74
C PHE A 305 -14.09 1.81 -15.23
N PHE A 306 -13.01 1.69 -14.44
CA PHE A 306 -13.07 1.71 -12.97
C PHE A 306 -12.21 2.77 -12.31
N VAL A 307 -11.15 3.22 -12.98
CA VAL A 307 -10.18 4.14 -12.39
C VAL A 307 -9.73 5.19 -13.39
N SER A 308 -9.47 6.39 -12.89
CA SER A 308 -8.76 7.45 -13.60
C SER A 308 -7.54 7.89 -12.78
N TYR A 309 -6.46 8.26 -13.47
CA TYR A 309 -5.23 8.79 -12.89
C TYR A 309 -4.74 9.96 -13.73
N GLN A 310 -4.71 11.15 -13.15
CA GLN A 310 -4.16 12.33 -13.82
C GLN A 310 -2.63 12.30 -13.75
N GLU A 311 -1.98 12.15 -14.89
CA GLU A 311 -0.53 12.20 -14.99
C GLU A 311 -0.02 13.66 -14.99
N ASN A 312 -0.70 14.51 -15.75
CA ASN A 312 -0.44 15.94 -15.88
C ASN A 312 -1.66 16.65 -16.50
N ASP A 313 -1.57 17.95 -16.78
CA ASP A 313 -2.68 18.78 -17.33
C ASP A 313 -3.20 18.32 -18.69
N SER A 314 -2.39 17.62 -19.47
CA SER A 314 -2.74 17.16 -20.82
C SER A 314 -2.95 15.65 -20.94
N THR A 315 -2.76 14.89 -19.84
CA THR A 315 -2.80 13.44 -19.89
C THR A 315 -3.51 12.84 -18.70
N ILE A 316 -4.50 11.99 -18.99
CA ILE A 316 -5.19 11.16 -18.00
C ILE A 316 -5.13 9.71 -18.45
N TRP A 317 -4.85 8.83 -17.50
CA TRP A 317 -4.96 7.38 -17.69
C TRP A 317 -6.31 6.88 -17.18
N PHE A 318 -6.87 5.90 -17.90
CA PHE A 318 -8.10 5.22 -17.54
C PHE A 318 -7.88 3.72 -17.52
N GLY A 319 -8.28 3.05 -16.46
CA GLY A 319 -8.23 1.59 -16.33
C GLY A 319 -9.57 0.96 -16.69
N ASN A 320 -9.51 -0.04 -17.58
CA ASN A 320 -10.66 -0.79 -18.06
C ASN A 320 -10.59 -2.26 -17.63
N ARG A 321 -11.73 -2.90 -17.50
CA ARG A 321 -11.84 -4.33 -17.23
C ARG A 321 -11.78 -5.11 -18.54
N GLY A 322 -10.75 -5.93 -18.73
CA GLY A 322 -10.56 -6.81 -19.89
C GLY A 322 -9.89 -6.16 -21.09
N TYR A 323 -9.74 -4.81 -21.11
CA TYR A 323 -9.21 -4.09 -22.27
C TYR A 323 -7.96 -3.25 -21.93
N GLY A 324 -7.42 -3.36 -20.70
CA GLY A 324 -6.20 -2.72 -20.28
C GLY A 324 -6.35 -1.25 -19.88
N ALA A 325 -5.25 -0.52 -19.93
CA ALA A 325 -5.21 0.91 -19.66
C ALA A 325 -5.33 1.72 -20.94
N TYR A 326 -5.90 2.92 -20.83
CA TYR A 326 -6.02 3.88 -21.91
C TYR A 326 -5.45 5.22 -21.49
N LYS A 327 -4.72 5.86 -22.39
CA LYS A 327 -4.17 7.18 -22.20
C LYS A 327 -4.97 8.19 -23.02
N MET A 328 -5.56 9.17 -22.34
CA MET A 328 -6.32 10.26 -22.95
C MET A 328 -5.43 11.49 -23.07
N ASN A 329 -5.34 12.06 -24.26
CA ASN A 329 -4.86 13.43 -24.44
C ASN A 329 -6.05 14.38 -24.23
N THR A 330 -6.01 15.17 -23.16
CA THR A 330 -7.15 16.06 -22.77
C THR A 330 -7.39 17.21 -23.74
N ARG A 331 -6.37 17.59 -24.53
CA ARG A 331 -6.46 18.69 -25.53
C ARG A 331 -7.09 18.21 -26.82
N THR A 332 -6.71 17.04 -27.30
CA THR A 332 -7.20 16.48 -28.58
C THR A 332 -8.37 15.53 -28.39
N ASN A 333 -8.67 15.12 -27.15
CA ASN A 333 -9.62 14.07 -26.81
C ASN A 333 -9.30 12.70 -27.47
N GLN A 334 -8.04 12.47 -27.79
CA GLN A 334 -7.59 11.21 -28.38
C GLN A 334 -7.33 10.18 -27.28
N LEU A 335 -8.00 9.03 -27.37
CA LEU A 335 -7.85 7.89 -26.46
C LEU A 335 -6.94 6.84 -27.12
N THR A 336 -5.80 6.53 -26.49
CA THR A 336 -4.82 5.57 -27.00
C THR A 336 -4.75 4.35 -26.08
N PRO A 337 -4.91 3.13 -26.58
CA PRO A 337 -4.82 1.92 -25.75
C PRO A 337 -3.37 1.64 -25.32
N CYS A 338 -3.22 1.11 -24.11
CA CYS A 338 -1.99 0.60 -23.55
C CYS A 338 -2.27 -0.83 -23.04
N ARG A 339 -1.92 -1.85 -23.83
CA ARG A 339 -2.19 -3.25 -23.52
C ARG A 339 -0.97 -3.91 -22.88
N ILE A 340 -1.21 -4.78 -21.92
CA ILE A 340 -0.18 -5.54 -21.19
C ILE A 340 -0.16 -7.01 -21.63
N ASP A 341 -1.19 -7.49 -22.32
CA ASP A 341 -1.40 -8.88 -22.74
C ASP A 341 -0.34 -9.39 -23.75
N ASP A 342 0.28 -8.50 -24.51
CA ASP A 342 1.36 -8.86 -25.44
C ASP A 342 2.63 -9.37 -24.71
N VAL A 343 2.78 -9.03 -23.43
CA VAL A 343 3.93 -9.38 -22.58
C VAL A 343 3.62 -10.57 -21.67
N VAL A 344 2.39 -10.69 -21.23
CA VAL A 344 1.92 -11.74 -20.30
C VAL A 344 0.73 -12.46 -20.92
N LYS A 345 0.88 -13.74 -21.21
CA LYS A 345 -0.18 -14.59 -21.81
C LYS A 345 -1.38 -14.85 -20.84
N ASN A 346 -1.78 -13.86 -20.07
CA ASN A 346 -2.92 -13.94 -19.18
C ASN A 346 -3.80 -12.70 -19.34
N GLN A 347 -5.01 -12.87 -19.84
CA GLN A 347 -5.94 -11.79 -20.13
C GLN A 347 -6.38 -10.98 -18.90
N THR A 348 -6.28 -11.52 -17.69
CA THR A 348 -6.68 -10.82 -16.45
C THR A 348 -5.72 -9.70 -16.05
N VAL A 349 -4.52 -9.61 -16.64
CA VAL A 349 -3.65 -8.44 -16.51
C VAL A 349 -4.26 -7.17 -17.10
N ASN A 350 -5.24 -7.30 -18.00
CA ASN A 350 -5.98 -6.19 -18.60
C ASN A 350 -7.21 -5.75 -17.79
N ASP A 351 -7.48 -6.37 -16.65
CA ASP A 351 -8.49 -5.91 -15.68
C ASP A 351 -7.84 -4.87 -14.76
N ILE A 352 -7.87 -3.59 -15.11
CA ILE A 352 -7.18 -2.52 -14.38
C ILE A 352 -8.14 -1.84 -13.40
N PHE A 353 -7.83 -1.93 -12.10
CA PHE A 353 -8.62 -1.34 -11.01
C PHE A 353 -7.94 -0.20 -10.27
N ALA A 354 -6.61 -0.11 -10.38
CA ALA A 354 -5.83 0.97 -9.79
C ALA A 354 -4.69 1.38 -10.72
N ILE A 355 -4.34 2.66 -10.72
CA ILE A 355 -3.21 3.22 -11.45
C ILE A 355 -2.49 4.20 -10.54
N HIS A 356 -1.18 4.04 -10.45
CA HIS A 356 -0.30 4.95 -9.71
C HIS A 356 1.00 5.16 -10.48
N LYS A 357 1.66 6.31 -10.31
CA LYS A 357 2.97 6.61 -10.86
C LYS A 357 3.90 7.10 -9.76
N ASN A 358 5.11 6.56 -9.74
CA ASN A 358 6.23 7.03 -8.93
C ASN A 358 7.51 7.08 -9.78
N ASP A 359 8.67 7.29 -9.16
CA ASP A 359 9.96 7.34 -9.83
C ASP A 359 10.35 6.01 -10.49
N GLU A 360 9.77 4.90 -10.05
CA GLU A 360 9.98 3.57 -10.62
C GLU A 360 9.05 3.24 -11.80
N GLY A 361 8.17 4.15 -12.21
CA GLY A 361 7.27 4.01 -13.35
C GLY A 361 5.79 3.97 -12.99
N TYR A 362 5.00 3.40 -13.91
CA TYR A 362 3.55 3.22 -13.70
C TYR A 362 3.27 1.86 -13.07
N TRP A 363 2.38 1.89 -12.10
CA TRP A 363 1.90 0.71 -11.39
C TRP A 363 0.41 0.51 -11.66
N PHE A 364 0.05 -0.70 -12.06
CA PHE A 364 -1.32 -1.10 -12.36
C PHE A 364 -1.74 -2.21 -11.43
N GLY A 365 -2.77 -1.98 -10.61
CA GLY A 365 -3.45 -3.02 -9.85
C GLY A 365 -4.42 -3.77 -10.74
N THR A 366 -4.20 -5.07 -10.93
CA THR A 366 -4.96 -5.91 -11.87
C THR A 366 -5.59 -7.12 -11.18
N SER A 367 -6.51 -7.82 -11.85
CA SER A 367 -7.02 -9.11 -11.38
C SER A 367 -5.95 -10.21 -11.32
N PHE A 368 -4.80 -10.02 -11.94
CA PHE A 368 -3.68 -10.99 -11.97
C PHE A 368 -2.54 -10.63 -11.03
N GLY A 369 -2.67 -9.54 -10.29
CA GLY A 369 -1.63 -9.02 -9.41
C GLY A 369 -1.25 -7.59 -9.74
N LEU A 370 -0.06 -7.17 -9.28
CA LEU A 370 0.48 -5.85 -9.52
C LEU A 370 1.39 -5.86 -10.75
N THR A 371 1.16 -4.95 -11.69
CA THR A 371 1.99 -4.81 -12.90
C THR A 371 2.70 -3.46 -12.90
N ARG A 372 4.01 -3.45 -13.14
CA ARG A 372 4.81 -2.25 -13.31
C ARG A 372 5.19 -2.06 -14.79
N LEU A 373 5.03 -0.83 -15.29
CA LEU A 373 5.56 -0.37 -16.57
C LEU A 373 6.67 0.65 -16.30
N TYR A 374 7.91 0.31 -16.68
CA TYR A 374 9.07 1.19 -16.56
C TYR A 374 9.92 1.11 -17.83
N GLN A 375 10.24 2.25 -18.42
CA GLN A 375 11.05 2.37 -19.66
C GLN A 375 10.56 1.48 -20.83
N GLY A 376 9.23 1.29 -20.94
CA GLY A 376 8.63 0.46 -21.99
C GLY A 376 8.55 -1.04 -21.66
N GLU A 377 9.10 -1.47 -20.52
CA GLU A 377 9.07 -2.85 -20.08
C GLU A 377 7.99 -3.08 -19.01
N TYR A 378 7.25 -4.19 -19.15
CA TYR A 378 6.26 -4.63 -18.17
C TYR A 378 6.82 -5.71 -17.26
N ARG A 379 6.56 -5.58 -15.96
CA ARG A 379 6.86 -6.61 -14.95
C ARG A 379 5.63 -6.88 -14.11
N VAL A 380 5.25 -8.16 -13.98
CA VAL A 380 4.08 -8.59 -13.20
C VAL A 380 4.53 -9.22 -11.89
N TYR A 381 3.90 -8.82 -10.80
CA TYR A 381 4.08 -9.35 -9.45
C TYR A 381 2.77 -10.00 -9.02
N ASN A 382 2.79 -11.33 -8.83
CA ASN A 382 1.64 -12.13 -8.40
C ASN A 382 2.10 -13.26 -7.47
N ASP A 383 1.17 -14.06 -6.96
CA ASP A 383 1.47 -15.14 -6.02
C ASP A 383 2.51 -16.14 -6.54
N SER A 384 2.56 -16.38 -7.86
CA SER A 384 3.57 -17.26 -8.48
C SER A 384 4.99 -16.70 -8.40
N TRP A 385 5.15 -15.41 -8.15
CA TRP A 385 6.46 -14.77 -8.03
C TRP A 385 7.18 -15.15 -6.72
N TYR A 386 6.41 -15.46 -5.67
CA TYR A 386 6.94 -15.90 -4.38
C TYR A 386 7.25 -17.41 -4.34
N ILE A 387 6.64 -18.20 -5.23
CA ILE A 387 6.74 -19.68 -5.21
C ILE A 387 7.77 -20.23 -6.21
N GLY A 388 8.32 -19.46 -7.13
CA GLY A 388 9.01 -19.98 -8.29
C GLY A 388 10.29 -19.29 -8.73
N ARG A 389 11.34 -19.29 -7.91
CA ARG A 389 12.69 -19.49 -8.46
C ARG A 389 13.26 -20.80 -7.92
N LYS A 390 12.85 -21.89 -8.55
CA LYS A 390 13.65 -23.09 -8.62
C LYS A 390 14.63 -22.94 -9.79
N GLY A 391 15.91 -23.12 -9.51
CA GLY A 391 17.00 -23.28 -10.46
C GLY A 391 17.93 -22.14 -10.56
#